data_f1a3140d827f6fcb487d37064aaae926
#
_entry.id   f1a3140d827f6fcb487d37064aaae926
#
_cell.length_a   1.000
_cell.length_b   1.000
_cell.length_c   1.000
_cell.angle_alpha   90.00
_cell.angle_beta   90.00
_cell.angle_gamma   90.00
#
_symmetry.space_group_name_H-M   'P 1'
#
loop_
_entity.id
_entity.type
_entity.pdbx_description
1 polymer ?
#
loop_
_entity_poly.entity_id
_entity_poly.type
_entity_poly.pdbx_seq_one_letter_code
_entity_poly.pdbx_strand_id
1 'polypeptide(L)'
;MNLRNVIVTLFTVLMLLPMAAMASEVTAGEDVSPSDEDVPFSIATRTTPSTDGETWELDLIMDDDAYENGTTFEITTQVCTNNGVCDPPVLMEANVDEKMQSVSLTPPSDHTYVNWRVKAIYSDDNYTIYPSGDWYKTWSSCYYQQDSGWGGEDYKDGGCDTGAESESIPGFSLLLASSSILMAAAITRRD
;
A
#
# COMPACT_ATOMS: atom_id res chain seq x y z
N MET A 1 28.63 -38.99 -30.11
CA MET A 1 27.53 -38.15 -29.60
C MET A 1 27.26 -37.09 -30.67
N ASN A 2 26.08 -37.08 -31.30
CA ASN A 2 25.81 -36.21 -32.46
C ASN A 2 25.69 -34.73 -32.02
N LEU A 3 26.36 -33.83 -32.73
CA LEU A 3 26.38 -32.39 -32.48
C LEU A 3 24.95 -31.82 -32.27
N ARG A 4 23.96 -32.35 -33.01
CA ARG A 4 22.54 -32.01 -32.89
C ARG A 4 21.97 -32.31 -31.49
N ASN A 5 22.35 -33.41 -30.87
CA ASN A 5 21.87 -33.77 -29.53
C ASN A 5 22.51 -32.91 -28.45
N VAL A 6 23.77 -32.50 -28.64
CA VAL A 6 24.47 -31.58 -27.72
C VAL A 6 23.83 -30.21 -27.75
N ILE A 7 23.49 -29.69 -28.94
CA ILE A 7 22.84 -28.39 -29.09
C ILE A 7 21.42 -28.38 -28.47
N VAL A 8 20.65 -29.44 -28.66
CA VAL A 8 19.30 -29.54 -28.08
C VAL A 8 19.36 -29.64 -26.56
N THR A 9 20.32 -30.37 -25.99
CA THR A 9 20.49 -30.48 -24.53
C THR A 9 20.95 -29.16 -23.93
N LEU A 10 21.83 -28.41 -24.62
CA LEU A 10 22.30 -27.09 -24.18
C LEU A 10 21.16 -26.07 -24.16
N PHE A 11 20.28 -26.12 -25.18
CA PHE A 11 19.14 -25.22 -25.28
C PHE A 11 18.07 -25.50 -24.21
N THR A 12 17.83 -26.78 -23.89
CA THR A 12 16.89 -27.14 -22.80
C THR A 12 17.41 -26.77 -21.42
N VAL A 13 18.71 -26.88 -21.17
CA VAL A 13 19.29 -26.46 -19.87
C VAL A 13 19.26 -24.95 -19.71
N LEU A 14 19.45 -24.20 -20.80
CA LEU A 14 19.39 -22.72 -20.73
C LEU A 14 17.98 -22.19 -20.47
N MET A 15 16.92 -22.92 -20.90
CA MET A 15 15.52 -22.55 -20.65
C MET A 15 15.03 -22.94 -19.24
N LEU A 16 15.81 -23.72 -18.49
CA LEU A 16 15.48 -24.16 -17.13
C LEU A 16 16.18 -23.31 -16.05
N LEU A 17 16.94 -22.28 -16.42
CA LEU A 17 17.46 -21.32 -15.46
C LEU A 17 16.29 -20.51 -14.91
N PRO A 18 15.96 -20.60 -13.60
CA PRO A 18 14.96 -19.73 -13.03
C PRO A 18 15.46 -18.29 -13.18
N MET A 19 14.71 -17.47 -13.88
CA MET A 19 14.84 -16.02 -13.73
C MET A 19 14.45 -15.73 -12.28
N ALA A 20 15.45 -15.60 -11.42
CA ALA A 20 15.25 -15.02 -10.11
C ALA A 20 14.85 -13.56 -10.38
N ALA A 21 13.55 -13.29 -10.38
CA ALA A 21 13.04 -11.95 -10.25
C ALA A 21 13.59 -11.47 -8.89
N MET A 22 14.49 -10.50 -8.91
CA MET A 22 14.89 -9.76 -7.71
C MET A 22 13.66 -8.92 -7.34
N ALA A 23 12.72 -9.51 -6.59
CA ALA A 23 11.77 -8.74 -5.83
C ALA A 23 12.59 -7.99 -4.80
N SER A 24 12.53 -6.67 -4.79
CA SER A 24 13.03 -5.86 -3.69
C SER A 24 12.30 -6.35 -2.43
N GLU A 25 13.03 -6.94 -1.48
CA GLU A 25 12.45 -7.33 -0.19
C GLU A 25 12.11 -6.05 0.55
N VAL A 26 10.82 -5.70 0.56
CA VAL A 26 10.31 -4.60 1.38
C VAL A 26 10.28 -5.10 2.82
N THR A 27 11.12 -4.53 3.66
CA THR A 27 11.11 -4.80 5.10
C THR A 27 9.84 -4.21 5.71
N ALA A 28 9.08 -5.03 6.45
CA ALA A 28 7.87 -4.58 7.10
C ALA A 28 8.17 -3.45 8.10
N GLY A 29 7.40 -2.36 8.03
CA GLY A 29 7.56 -1.18 8.88
C GLY A 29 8.67 -0.22 8.46
N GLU A 30 9.39 -0.49 7.37
CA GLU A 30 10.42 0.39 6.84
C GLU A 30 9.90 1.16 5.63
N ASP A 31 9.88 2.49 5.73
CA ASP A 31 9.43 3.36 4.66
C ASP A 31 10.33 3.27 3.42
N VAL A 32 9.71 3.26 2.24
CA VAL A 32 10.42 3.35 0.96
C VAL A 32 10.34 4.78 0.44
N SER A 33 11.49 5.40 0.23
CA SER A 33 11.64 6.80 -0.17
C SER A 33 12.65 6.94 -1.32
N PRO A 34 12.65 8.05 -2.06
CA PRO A 34 13.58 8.29 -3.19
C PRO A 34 15.01 8.65 -2.75
N SER A 35 15.49 8.18 -1.58
CA SER A 35 16.77 8.59 -0.98
C SER A 35 18.01 8.35 -1.83
N ASP A 36 17.99 7.33 -2.72
CA ASP A 36 19.12 6.92 -3.56
C ASP A 36 18.78 7.00 -5.06
N GLU A 37 17.65 7.59 -5.42
CA GLU A 37 17.21 7.74 -6.81
C GLU A 37 17.47 9.15 -7.32
N ASP A 38 17.85 9.24 -8.59
CA ASP A 38 17.92 10.53 -9.32
C ASP A 38 16.49 10.90 -9.75
N VAL A 39 15.81 11.68 -8.90
CA VAL A 39 14.44 12.12 -9.10
C VAL A 39 14.38 13.63 -9.24
N PRO A 40 13.45 14.23 -10.03
CA PRO A 40 13.37 15.67 -10.26
C PRO A 40 12.62 16.40 -9.12
N PHE A 41 12.65 15.87 -7.90
CA PHE A 41 11.97 16.44 -6.73
C PHE A 41 12.62 16.01 -5.42
N SER A 42 12.34 16.77 -4.39
CA SER A 42 12.64 16.41 -3.00
C SER A 42 11.36 16.37 -2.16
N ILE A 43 11.39 15.62 -1.05
CA ILE A 43 10.30 15.60 -0.07
C ILE A 43 10.54 16.75 0.90
N ALA A 44 9.63 17.75 0.92
CA ALA A 44 9.65 18.81 1.92
C ALA A 44 9.07 18.35 3.24
N THR A 45 7.90 17.71 3.18
CA THR A 45 7.20 17.13 4.34
C THR A 45 6.53 15.84 3.95
N ARG A 46 6.52 14.88 4.86
CA ARG A 46 5.73 13.65 4.76
C ARG A 46 5.33 13.19 6.14
N THR A 47 4.04 12.94 6.33
CA THR A 47 3.56 12.32 7.57
C THR A 47 4.08 10.90 7.65
N THR A 48 4.93 10.61 8.65
CA THR A 48 5.46 9.25 8.88
C THR A 48 5.69 9.02 10.38
N PRO A 49 5.19 7.88 10.90
CA PRO A 49 4.29 6.93 10.25
C PRO A 49 2.94 7.55 9.88
N SER A 50 2.17 6.89 9.02
CA SER A 50 0.77 7.25 8.81
C SER A 50 -0.08 6.69 9.95
N THR A 51 -1.06 7.46 10.44
CA THR A 51 -1.90 7.07 11.58
C THR A 51 -3.34 6.80 11.13
N ASP A 52 -3.95 5.78 11.71
CA ASP A 52 -5.33 5.39 11.43
C ASP A 52 -6.32 6.54 11.63
N GLY A 53 -7.08 6.88 10.58
CA GLY A 53 -8.09 7.93 10.63
C GLY A 53 -7.57 9.37 10.74
N GLU A 54 -6.25 9.58 10.76
CA GLU A 54 -5.63 10.90 10.75
C GLU A 54 -5.21 11.32 9.34
N THR A 55 -5.00 12.61 9.13
CA THR A 55 -4.57 13.11 7.82
C THR A 55 -3.11 12.77 7.56
N TRP A 56 -2.86 12.02 6.51
CA TRP A 56 -1.55 11.83 5.92
C TRP A 56 -1.31 12.90 4.85
N GLU A 57 -0.15 13.54 4.90
CA GLU A 57 0.26 14.62 4.00
C GLU A 57 1.60 14.31 3.34
N LEU A 58 1.73 14.73 2.08
CA LEU A 58 2.96 14.68 1.32
C LEU A 58 3.15 15.99 0.57
N ASP A 59 4.24 16.69 0.87
CA ASP A 59 4.69 17.88 0.18
C ASP A 59 5.96 17.58 -0.60
N LEU A 60 5.92 17.83 -1.89
CA LEU A 60 7.06 17.68 -2.78
C LEU A 60 7.51 19.05 -3.29
N ILE A 61 8.81 19.28 -3.36
CA ILE A 61 9.42 20.43 -4.03
C ILE A 61 10.07 19.96 -5.32
N MET A 62 9.62 20.51 -6.45
CA MET A 62 10.22 20.27 -7.76
C MET A 62 11.60 20.93 -7.84
N ASP A 63 12.57 20.24 -8.41
CA ASP A 63 13.90 20.78 -8.65
C ASP A 63 13.86 21.95 -9.64
N ASP A 64 14.83 22.85 -9.51
CA ASP A 64 14.91 24.07 -10.29
C ASP A 64 14.93 23.79 -11.80
N ASP A 65 15.77 22.85 -12.22
CA ASP A 65 15.89 22.46 -13.63
C ASP A 65 14.58 21.87 -14.19
N ALA A 66 13.88 21.06 -13.42
CA ALA A 66 12.60 20.49 -13.81
C ALA A 66 11.52 21.57 -13.94
N TYR A 67 11.46 22.50 -12.99
CA TYR A 67 10.53 23.62 -13.01
C TYR A 67 10.76 24.56 -14.20
N GLU A 68 12.02 24.96 -14.44
CA GLU A 68 12.40 25.86 -15.54
C GLU A 68 12.13 25.22 -16.91
N ASN A 69 12.24 23.88 -17.01
CA ASN A 69 11.93 23.13 -18.23
C ASN A 69 10.43 22.86 -18.42
N GLY A 70 9.56 23.34 -17.53
CA GLY A 70 8.11 23.20 -17.65
C GLY A 70 7.59 21.79 -17.32
N THR A 71 8.31 21.03 -16.51
CA THR A 71 7.86 19.74 -16.00
C THR A 71 6.64 19.92 -15.09
N THR A 72 5.70 18.97 -15.13
CA THR A 72 4.55 18.90 -14.23
C THR A 72 4.49 17.54 -13.54
N PHE A 73 3.90 17.46 -12.34
CA PHE A 73 3.74 16.21 -11.61
C PHE A 73 2.29 15.78 -11.49
N GLU A 74 2.06 14.49 -11.65
CA GLU A 74 0.85 13.78 -11.25
C GLU A 74 1.20 12.85 -10.09
N ILE A 75 0.61 13.08 -8.92
CA ILE A 75 0.84 12.26 -7.73
C ILE A 75 -0.29 11.27 -7.60
N THR A 76 0.04 9.98 -7.55
CA THR A 76 -0.93 8.89 -7.38
C THR A 76 -0.69 8.21 -6.05
N THR A 77 -1.75 7.95 -5.30
CA THR A 77 -1.71 7.20 -4.04
C THR A 77 -2.51 5.92 -4.12
N GLN A 78 -2.22 4.99 -3.23
CA GLN A 78 -2.96 3.75 -3.05
C GLN A 78 -2.87 3.34 -1.58
N VAL A 79 -3.99 3.08 -0.92
CA VAL A 79 -4.00 2.58 0.45
C VAL A 79 -4.12 1.06 0.43
N CYS A 80 -3.30 0.39 1.23
CA CYS A 80 -3.36 -1.05 1.44
C CYS A 80 -3.75 -1.34 2.88
N THR A 81 -4.60 -2.34 3.10
CA THR A 81 -5.17 -2.67 4.40
C THR A 81 -4.56 -3.92 5.01
N ASN A 82 -4.74 -4.10 6.31
CA ASN A 82 -4.20 -5.20 7.10
C ASN A 82 -4.67 -6.60 6.66
N ASN A 83 -5.71 -6.67 5.83
CA ASN A 83 -6.15 -7.93 5.20
C ASN A 83 -5.39 -8.27 3.90
N GLY A 84 -4.39 -7.47 3.52
CA GLY A 84 -3.57 -7.67 2.32
C GLY A 84 -4.21 -7.20 1.01
N VAL A 85 -5.30 -6.43 1.09
CA VAL A 85 -5.97 -5.85 -0.09
C VAL A 85 -5.58 -4.39 -0.23
N CYS A 86 -5.28 -3.97 -1.46
CA CYS A 86 -5.05 -2.56 -1.77
C CYS A 86 -6.22 -2.01 -2.57
N ASP A 87 -6.61 -0.79 -2.25
CA ASP A 87 -7.60 -0.04 -3.03
C ASP A 87 -7.06 0.26 -4.45
N PRO A 88 -7.93 0.55 -5.41
CA PRO A 88 -7.48 1.05 -6.71
C PRO A 88 -6.63 2.34 -6.53
N PRO A 89 -5.54 2.50 -7.31
CA PRO A 89 -4.76 3.73 -7.29
C PRO A 89 -5.60 4.97 -7.64
N VAL A 90 -5.40 6.05 -6.90
CA VAL A 90 -6.13 7.32 -7.08
C VAL A 90 -5.16 8.42 -7.47
N LEU A 91 -5.44 9.12 -8.57
CA LEU A 91 -4.76 10.35 -8.92
C LEU A 91 -5.23 11.46 -7.97
N MET A 92 -4.29 12.07 -7.25
CA MET A 92 -4.59 13.08 -6.25
C MET A 92 -4.77 14.46 -6.88
N GLU A 93 -5.71 15.25 -6.36
CA GLU A 93 -5.76 16.68 -6.62
C GLU A 93 -4.70 17.37 -5.77
N ALA A 94 -3.62 17.82 -6.42
CA ALA A 94 -2.55 18.52 -5.72
C ALA A 94 -2.85 20.02 -5.57
N ASN A 95 -2.58 20.56 -4.38
CA ASN A 95 -2.45 22.00 -4.21
C ASN A 95 -1.04 22.40 -4.69
N VAL A 96 -0.98 23.27 -5.70
CA VAL A 96 0.28 23.70 -6.35
C VAL A 96 0.58 25.13 -5.99
N ASP A 97 1.74 25.36 -5.36
CA ASP A 97 2.29 26.68 -5.06
C ASP A 97 3.72 26.78 -5.62
N GLU A 98 3.86 27.37 -6.80
CA GLU A 98 5.11 27.43 -7.57
C GLU A 98 5.72 26.03 -7.76
N LYS A 99 6.80 25.71 -7.04
CA LYS A 99 7.51 24.42 -7.10
C LYS A 99 6.97 23.40 -6.13
N MET A 100 6.19 23.84 -5.14
CA MET A 100 5.64 22.96 -4.12
C MET A 100 4.31 22.38 -4.58
N GLN A 101 4.16 21.06 -4.37
CA GLN A 101 2.92 20.33 -4.61
C GLN A 101 2.57 19.51 -3.37
N SER A 102 1.38 19.77 -2.84
CA SER A 102 0.87 19.16 -1.63
C SER A 102 -0.33 18.29 -1.94
N VAL A 103 -0.33 17.06 -1.40
CA VAL A 103 -1.47 16.14 -1.44
C VAL A 103 -1.74 15.61 -0.05
N SER A 104 -3.00 15.29 0.24
CA SER A 104 -3.39 14.69 1.51
C SER A 104 -4.52 13.68 1.33
N LEU A 105 -4.57 12.70 2.23
CA LEU A 105 -5.65 11.74 2.36
C LEU A 105 -5.79 11.30 3.82
N THR A 106 -6.93 10.72 4.17
CA THR A 106 -7.14 10.12 5.50
C THR A 106 -7.28 8.61 5.31
N PRO A 107 -6.27 7.80 5.69
CA PRO A 107 -6.34 6.37 5.55
C PRO A 107 -7.35 5.78 6.55
N PRO A 108 -8.01 4.64 6.23
CA PRO A 108 -8.90 3.94 7.14
C PRO A 108 -8.15 3.35 8.34
N SER A 109 -8.91 2.98 9.37
CA SER A 109 -8.40 2.47 10.65
C SER A 109 -7.77 1.07 10.60
N ASP A 110 -7.70 0.46 9.44
CA ASP A 110 -7.11 -0.87 9.23
C ASP A 110 -6.03 -0.86 8.14
N HIS A 111 -5.46 0.32 7.84
CA HIS A 111 -4.46 0.41 6.79
C HIS A 111 -3.09 -0.11 7.24
N THR A 112 -2.39 -0.77 6.33
CA THR A 112 -1.01 -1.25 6.52
C THR A 112 -0.01 -0.19 6.11
N TYR A 113 -0.22 0.45 4.96
CA TYR A 113 0.63 1.51 4.44
C TYR A 113 -0.09 2.34 3.37
N VAL A 114 0.42 3.54 3.16
CA VAL A 114 0.08 4.40 2.03
C VAL A 114 1.18 4.26 0.99
N ASN A 115 0.83 3.73 -0.18
CA ASN A 115 1.67 3.76 -1.37
C ASN A 115 1.52 5.12 -2.06
N TRP A 116 2.62 5.62 -2.64
CA TRP A 116 2.58 6.81 -3.45
C TRP A 116 3.64 6.76 -4.56
N ARG A 117 3.39 7.45 -5.65
CA ARG A 117 4.31 7.58 -6.78
C ARG A 117 4.09 8.91 -7.49
N VAL A 118 5.12 9.37 -8.18
CA VAL A 118 5.11 10.61 -8.95
C VAL A 118 5.32 10.29 -10.41
N LYS A 119 4.45 10.80 -11.28
CA LYS A 119 4.64 10.82 -12.72
C LYS A 119 5.08 12.22 -13.11
N ALA A 120 6.34 12.37 -13.50
CA ALA A 120 6.87 13.59 -14.07
C ALA A 120 6.55 13.63 -15.57
N ILE A 121 5.85 14.67 -16.01
CA ILE A 121 5.48 14.91 -17.41
C ILE A 121 6.32 16.08 -17.90
N TYR A 122 7.12 15.84 -18.93
CA TYR A 122 8.04 16.82 -19.50
C TYR A 122 7.36 17.68 -20.58
N SER A 123 7.99 18.79 -20.95
CA SER A 123 7.47 19.73 -21.96
C SER A 123 7.27 19.15 -23.36
N ASP A 124 7.84 18.00 -23.66
CA ASP A 124 7.69 17.26 -24.91
C ASP A 124 6.61 16.14 -24.84
N ASP A 125 5.77 16.16 -23.80
CA ASP A 125 4.73 15.17 -23.49
C ASP A 125 5.26 13.76 -23.15
N ASN A 126 6.57 13.55 -23.08
CA ASN A 126 7.15 12.34 -22.51
C ASN A 126 6.97 12.35 -20.98
N TYR A 127 7.04 11.17 -20.37
CA TYR A 127 6.93 11.07 -18.91
C TYR A 127 7.81 9.99 -18.32
N THR A 128 8.12 10.16 -17.04
CA THR A 128 8.76 9.13 -16.20
C THR A 128 7.97 8.95 -14.92
N ILE A 129 7.87 7.69 -14.45
CA ILE A 129 7.20 7.35 -13.18
C ILE A 129 8.26 6.97 -12.16
N TYR A 130 8.15 7.56 -10.98
CA TYR A 130 9.02 7.34 -9.83
C TYR A 130 8.24 6.76 -8.65
N PRO A 131 8.69 5.63 -8.04
CA PRO A 131 9.78 4.78 -8.49
C PRO A 131 9.37 4.00 -9.75
N SER A 132 10.37 3.55 -10.54
CA SER A 132 10.12 2.72 -11.71
C SER A 132 9.71 1.31 -11.30
N GLY A 133 8.47 0.94 -11.64
CA GLY A 133 7.97 -0.44 -11.48
C GLY A 133 7.46 -0.82 -10.08
N ASP A 134 7.52 0.09 -9.11
CA ASP A 134 7.07 -0.13 -7.73
C ASP A 134 6.40 1.13 -7.16
N TRP A 135 6.32 1.23 -5.83
CA TRP A 135 5.76 2.33 -5.06
C TRP A 135 6.72 2.76 -3.96
N TYR A 136 6.79 4.07 -3.72
CA TYR A 136 7.22 4.55 -2.41
C TYR A 136 6.15 4.18 -1.38
N LYS A 137 6.55 4.01 -0.12
CA LYS A 137 5.66 3.56 0.94
C LYS A 137 5.84 4.39 2.20
N THR A 138 4.73 4.70 2.85
CA THR A 138 4.69 5.17 4.23
C THR A 138 3.91 4.15 5.05
N TRP A 139 4.57 3.52 6.00
CA TRP A 139 3.94 2.51 6.85
C TRP A 139 3.04 3.15 7.89
N SER A 140 2.01 2.41 8.28
CA SER A 140 1.12 2.77 9.39
C SER A 140 1.84 2.68 10.73
N SER A 141 1.45 3.54 11.67
CA SER A 141 1.88 3.43 13.07
C SER A 141 1.42 2.13 13.73
N CYS A 142 0.41 1.46 13.16
CA CYS A 142 -0.01 0.12 13.53
C CYS A 142 -0.46 -0.67 12.30
N TYR A 143 0.23 -1.76 11.99
CA TYR A 143 -0.01 -2.53 10.78
C TYR A 143 0.03 -4.04 11.02
N TYR A 144 -0.54 -4.79 10.07
CA TYR A 144 -0.36 -6.23 9.91
C TYR A 144 0.22 -6.54 8.54
N GLN A 145 1.29 -7.35 8.53
CA GLN A 145 1.89 -7.90 7.31
C GLN A 145 1.89 -9.42 7.38
N GLN A 146 1.40 -10.09 6.33
CA GLN A 146 1.16 -11.54 6.32
C GLN A 146 2.38 -12.37 6.77
N ASP A 147 3.57 -12.03 6.31
CA ASP A 147 4.79 -12.80 6.59
C ASP A 147 5.56 -12.32 7.83
N SER A 148 5.22 -11.15 8.36
CA SER A 148 5.92 -10.50 9.48
C SER A 148 5.04 -10.37 10.73
N GLY A 149 3.72 -10.45 10.58
CA GLY A 149 2.76 -10.26 11.67
C GLY A 149 2.43 -8.79 11.94
N TRP A 150 1.98 -8.52 13.16
CA TRP A 150 1.65 -7.19 13.63
C TRP A 150 2.91 -6.38 13.98
N GLY A 151 2.88 -5.07 13.72
CA GLY A 151 3.97 -4.16 14.02
C GLY A 151 3.53 -2.70 14.05
N GLY A 152 4.50 -1.79 14.25
CA GLY A 152 4.30 -0.35 14.37
C GLY A 152 4.38 0.12 15.82
N GLU A 153 4.55 1.44 16.02
CA GLU A 153 4.74 2.04 17.35
C GLU A 153 3.47 2.03 18.21
N ASP A 154 2.31 2.02 17.57
CA ASP A 154 1.00 1.98 18.23
C ASP A 154 0.46 0.55 18.41
N TYR A 155 1.22 -0.45 17.95
CA TYR A 155 0.83 -1.84 18.19
C TYR A 155 0.95 -2.19 19.67
N LYS A 156 -0.13 -2.77 20.22
CA LYS A 156 -0.19 -3.30 21.59
C LYS A 156 -0.64 -4.76 21.55
N ASP A 157 -0.34 -5.51 22.59
CA ASP A 157 -0.74 -6.92 22.73
C ASP A 157 -2.24 -7.10 22.45
N GLY A 158 -2.55 -7.61 21.26
CA GLY A 158 -3.94 -7.85 20.83
C GLY A 158 -4.38 -7.13 19.56
N GLY A 159 -3.59 -6.20 19.02
CA GLY A 159 -3.88 -5.49 17.78
C GLY A 159 -3.59 -4.00 17.83
N CYS A 160 -4.08 -3.28 16.82
CA CYS A 160 -4.01 -1.84 16.75
C CYS A 160 -5.09 -1.23 17.65
N ASP A 161 -4.69 -0.31 18.54
CA ASP A 161 -5.62 0.45 19.37
C ASP A 161 -6.16 1.62 18.52
N THR A 162 -7.13 1.31 17.66
CA THR A 162 -7.67 2.27 16.69
C THR A 162 -8.49 3.40 17.33
N GLY A 163 -8.60 3.45 18.67
CA GLY A 163 -9.49 4.40 19.34
C GLY A 163 -10.98 4.24 18.97
N ALA A 164 -11.27 3.46 17.95
CA ALA A 164 -12.61 3.02 17.67
C ALA A 164 -12.99 2.03 18.79
N GLU A 165 -13.81 2.50 19.73
CA GLU A 165 -14.57 1.55 20.56
C GLU A 165 -15.14 0.54 19.55
N SER A 166 -14.75 -0.72 19.68
CA SER A 166 -15.41 -1.79 18.95
C SER A 166 -16.88 -1.66 19.33
N GLU A 167 -17.68 -1.01 18.48
CA GLU A 167 -19.11 -1.16 18.53
C GLU A 167 -19.32 -2.66 18.34
N SER A 168 -19.31 -3.36 19.46
CA SER A 168 -19.77 -4.73 19.52
C SER A 168 -21.15 -4.65 18.91
N ILE A 169 -21.31 -5.15 17.69
CA ILE A 169 -22.63 -5.39 17.11
C ILE A 169 -23.42 -5.99 18.26
N PRO A 170 -24.52 -5.33 18.73
CA PRO A 170 -25.24 -5.83 19.89
C PRO A 170 -25.59 -7.27 19.55
N GLY A 171 -24.88 -8.19 20.18
CA GLY A 171 -24.91 -9.58 19.81
C GLY A 171 -26.37 -9.99 19.83
N PHE A 172 -26.83 -10.58 18.75
CA PHE A 172 -28.02 -11.44 18.81
C PHE A 172 -27.77 -12.36 20.00
N SER A 173 -28.36 -12.00 21.15
CA SER A 173 -28.07 -12.68 22.39
C SER A 173 -28.36 -14.15 22.13
N LEU A 174 -27.42 -15.02 22.44
CA LEU A 174 -27.57 -16.49 22.36
C LEU A 174 -28.89 -16.99 22.93
N LEU A 175 -29.53 -16.19 23.79
CA LEU A 175 -30.85 -16.39 24.37
C LEU A 175 -32.00 -16.30 23.35
N LEU A 176 -31.89 -15.47 22.28
CA LEU A 176 -32.90 -15.40 21.21
C LEU A 176 -32.76 -16.56 20.25
N ALA A 177 -31.54 -17.00 19.97
CA ALA A 177 -31.31 -18.18 19.11
C ALA A 177 -31.78 -19.48 19.77
N SER A 178 -31.61 -19.63 21.11
CA SER A 178 -32.07 -20.80 21.85
C SER A 178 -33.60 -20.85 21.98
N SER A 179 -34.29 -19.70 22.07
CA SER A 179 -35.76 -19.66 22.12
C SER A 179 -36.41 -20.06 20.80
N SER A 180 -35.83 -19.73 19.67
CA SER A 180 -36.34 -20.12 18.34
C SER A 180 -36.20 -21.62 18.06
N ILE A 181 -35.14 -22.25 18.55
CA ILE A 181 -34.93 -23.72 18.41
C ILE A 181 -35.92 -24.47 19.30
N LEU A 182 -36.21 -23.99 20.50
CA LEU A 182 -37.18 -24.63 21.42
C LEU A 182 -38.63 -24.54 20.88
N MET A 183 -39.01 -23.45 20.21
CA MET A 183 -40.31 -23.33 19.54
C MET A 183 -40.46 -24.28 18.33
N ALA A 184 -39.42 -24.42 17.53
CA ALA A 184 -39.44 -25.35 16.39
C ALA A 184 -39.58 -26.81 16.86
N ALA A 185 -38.92 -27.20 17.94
CA ALA A 185 -39.01 -28.55 18.51
C ALA A 185 -40.39 -28.86 19.15
N ALA A 186 -41.10 -27.84 19.62
CA ALA A 186 -42.44 -28.01 20.20
C ALA A 186 -43.54 -28.19 19.12
N ILE A 187 -43.36 -27.62 17.92
CA ILE A 187 -44.31 -27.72 16.81
C ILE A 187 -44.21 -29.09 16.11
N THR A 188 -43.01 -29.65 15.98
CA THR A 188 -42.79 -30.97 15.35
C THR A 188 -43.21 -32.17 16.18
N ARG A 189 -43.57 -31.97 17.46
CA ARG A 189 -43.97 -33.05 18.38
C ARG A 189 -45.51 -33.21 18.50
N ARG A 190 -46.28 -32.54 17.64
CA ARG A 190 -47.75 -32.50 17.70
C ARG A 190 -48.47 -33.18 16.53
N ASP A 191 -47.72 -33.93 15.71
CA ASP A 191 -48.27 -34.84 14.69
C ASP A 191 -48.00 -36.30 15.03
#